data_24510c0ec0c2055744861f817347bd2b
#
_entry.id   24510c0ec0c2055744861f817347bd2b
#
_cell.length_a   1.000
_cell.length_b   1.000
_cell.length_c   1.000
_cell.angle_alpha   90.00
_cell.angle_beta   90.00
_cell.angle_gamma   90.00
#
_symmetry.space_group_name_H-M   'P 1'
#
loop_
_entity.id
_entity.type
_entity.pdbx_description
1 polymer ?
#
loop_
_entity_poly.entity_id
_entity_poly.type
_entity_poly.pdbx_seq_one_letter_code
_entity_poly.pdbx_strand_id
1 'polypeptide(L)'
;QETQRGYFNRETLEGSITRFAANDELLSVFSDIKEDPFRAIQPDLSSESIILRHKIDGKKQQIDYLDTPGVKEMRYNLLLINKCLKAHFPDIRIRDDEWLPLQERIMADPNKQPIDLTRRKLVRIFSEGRFDRGGRFYRGWWENVPSEYRKYITIDGKQTNEYDYSQLNPHM
;
A
#
# COMPACT_ATOMS: atom_id res chain seq x y z
N GLN A 1 -22.72 0.17 -15.81
CA GLN A 1 -21.27 0.02 -16.01
C GLN A 1 -21.03 -0.36 -17.47
N GLU A 2 -20.35 0.51 -18.22
CA GLU A 2 -19.92 0.19 -19.59
C GLU A 2 -18.64 -0.65 -19.51
N THR A 3 -18.59 -1.71 -20.31
CA THR A 3 -17.43 -2.62 -20.33
C THR A 3 -16.97 -2.82 -21.77
N GLN A 4 -15.75 -2.41 -22.06
CA GLN A 4 -15.03 -2.80 -23.26
C GLN A 4 -14.18 -4.04 -22.94
N ARG A 5 -14.54 -5.20 -23.49
CA ARG A 5 -13.78 -6.42 -23.29
C ARG A 5 -12.40 -6.32 -23.94
N GLY A 6 -11.37 -6.64 -23.17
CA GLY A 6 -10.03 -6.84 -23.69
C GLY A 6 -9.92 -8.14 -24.47
N TYR A 7 -8.92 -8.22 -25.32
CA TYR A 7 -8.54 -9.43 -26.02
C TYR A 7 -7.01 -9.57 -26.04
N PHE A 8 -6.53 -10.77 -26.25
CA PHE A 8 -5.12 -11.03 -26.50
C PHE A 8 -4.98 -12.04 -27.63
N ASN A 9 -4.32 -11.64 -28.71
CA ASN A 9 -3.98 -12.51 -29.83
C ASN A 9 -2.57 -13.09 -29.58
N ARG A 10 -2.50 -14.40 -29.41
CA ARG A 10 -1.22 -15.10 -29.13
C ARG A 10 -0.29 -15.18 -30.33
N GLU A 11 -0.81 -15.07 -31.55
CA GLU A 11 -0.02 -15.16 -32.78
C GLU A 11 0.65 -13.82 -33.09
N THR A 12 -0.05 -12.69 -32.92
CA THR A 12 0.48 -11.35 -33.18
C THR A 12 1.10 -10.70 -31.96
N LEU A 13 0.93 -11.30 -30.76
CA LEU A 13 1.30 -10.73 -29.47
C LEU A 13 0.62 -9.36 -29.18
N GLU A 14 -0.45 -9.07 -29.89
CA GLU A 14 -1.23 -7.85 -29.69
C GLU A 14 -2.38 -8.12 -28.76
N GLY A 15 -2.72 -7.13 -27.96
CA GLY A 15 -3.84 -7.22 -27.04
C GLY A 15 -4.35 -5.88 -26.58
N SER A 16 -5.53 -5.90 -26.05
CA SER A 16 -6.15 -4.75 -25.39
C SER A 16 -6.68 -5.20 -24.04
N ILE A 17 -6.44 -4.38 -23.02
CA ILE A 17 -6.95 -4.63 -21.67
C ILE A 17 -8.45 -4.37 -21.62
N THR A 18 -9.14 -5.13 -20.78
CA THR A 18 -10.54 -4.84 -20.46
C THR A 18 -10.63 -3.46 -19.79
N ARG A 19 -11.49 -2.60 -20.31
CA ARG A 19 -11.74 -1.28 -19.76
C ARG A 19 -13.16 -1.23 -19.19
N PHE A 20 -13.28 -0.57 -18.06
CA PHE A 20 -14.56 -0.29 -17.42
C PHE A 20 -14.74 1.22 -17.36
N ALA A 21 -15.92 1.68 -17.69
CA ALA A 21 -16.34 3.06 -17.49
C ALA A 21 -17.56 3.10 -16.58
N ALA A 22 -17.69 4.12 -15.78
CA ALA A 22 -18.89 4.38 -15.02
C ALA A 22 -20.00 4.81 -16.00
N ASN A 23 -21.18 4.21 -15.88
CA ASN A 23 -22.39 4.70 -16.55
C ASN A 23 -23.01 5.85 -15.74
N ASP A 24 -24.01 6.53 -16.31
CA ASP A 24 -24.66 7.67 -15.67
C ASP A 24 -25.26 7.34 -14.31
N GLU A 25 -25.78 6.12 -14.12
CA GLU A 25 -26.33 5.67 -12.83
C GLU A 25 -25.25 5.60 -11.76
N LEU A 26 -24.08 5.04 -12.08
CA LEU A 26 -22.96 4.97 -11.15
C LEU A 26 -22.36 6.37 -10.89
N LEU A 27 -22.27 7.21 -11.93
CA LEU A 27 -21.83 8.60 -11.79
C LEU A 27 -22.80 9.40 -10.90
N SER A 28 -24.11 9.16 -11.01
CA SER A 28 -25.12 9.78 -10.15
C SER A 28 -24.91 9.40 -8.68
N VAL A 29 -24.66 8.12 -8.39
CA VAL A 29 -24.34 7.67 -7.02
C VAL A 29 -23.09 8.35 -6.48
N PHE A 30 -22.07 8.52 -7.30
CA PHE A 30 -20.84 9.21 -6.88
C PHE A 30 -20.99 10.73 -6.77
N SER A 31 -21.91 11.36 -7.50
CA SER A 31 -22.16 12.80 -7.42
C SER A 31 -22.65 13.24 -6.04
N ASP A 32 -23.29 12.34 -5.31
CA ASP A 32 -23.76 12.58 -3.95
C ASP A 32 -22.65 12.46 -2.89
N ILE A 33 -21.50 11.90 -3.25
CA ILE A 33 -20.33 11.80 -2.39
C ILE A 33 -19.61 13.15 -2.41
N LYS A 34 -19.84 13.96 -1.36
CA LYS A 34 -19.22 15.28 -1.21
C LYS A 34 -17.72 15.23 -0.87
N GLU A 35 -17.21 14.06 -0.51
CA GLU A 35 -15.83 13.84 -0.16
C GLU A 35 -15.07 13.18 -1.32
N ASP A 36 -13.75 13.40 -1.37
CA ASP A 36 -12.85 12.67 -2.25
C ASP A 36 -13.08 11.15 -2.07
N PRO A 37 -13.40 10.40 -3.14
CA PRO A 37 -13.68 8.96 -3.05
C PRO A 37 -12.58 8.15 -2.37
N PHE A 38 -11.31 8.55 -2.53
CA PHE A 38 -10.17 7.90 -1.85
C PHE A 38 -10.17 8.16 -0.34
N ARG A 39 -10.74 9.29 0.11
CA ARG A 39 -10.93 9.57 1.54
C ARG A 39 -12.09 8.79 2.12
N ALA A 40 -13.13 8.53 1.33
CA ALA A 40 -14.28 7.72 1.73
C ALA A 40 -13.89 6.25 1.98
N ILE A 41 -12.89 5.72 1.23
CA ILE A 41 -12.37 4.37 1.44
C ILE A 41 -11.45 4.37 2.68
N GLN A 42 -11.94 3.75 3.73
CA GLN A 42 -11.24 3.69 5.01
C GLN A 42 -10.51 2.34 5.19
N PRO A 43 -9.26 2.34 5.71
CA PRO A 43 -8.56 1.09 6.01
C PRO A 43 -9.27 0.32 7.12
N ASP A 44 -9.41 -1.00 6.94
CA ASP A 44 -9.86 -1.89 8.00
C ASP A 44 -8.78 -2.01 9.09
N LEU A 45 -9.05 -1.44 10.26
CA LEU A 45 -8.15 -1.50 11.41
C LEU A 45 -8.39 -2.74 12.30
N SER A 46 -9.43 -3.54 12.04
CA SER A 46 -9.77 -4.73 12.84
C SER A 46 -8.87 -5.92 12.53
N SER A 47 -8.36 -6.03 11.29
CA SER A 47 -7.51 -7.13 10.89
C SER A 47 -6.13 -7.07 11.56
N GLU A 48 -5.51 -8.24 11.78
CA GLU A 48 -4.22 -8.37 12.47
C GLU A 48 -3.12 -7.55 11.78
N SER A 49 -2.38 -6.82 12.59
CA SER A 49 -1.31 -5.92 12.14
C SER A 49 0.10 -6.40 12.51
N ILE A 50 0.22 -7.39 13.39
CA ILE A 50 1.48 -8.03 13.73
C ILE A 50 1.53 -9.38 13.03
N ILE A 51 2.47 -9.57 12.11
CA ILE A 51 2.59 -10.77 11.28
C ILE A 51 3.90 -11.47 11.59
N LEU A 52 3.82 -12.73 12.02
CA LEU A 52 4.98 -13.58 12.20
C LEU A 52 5.10 -14.53 11.01
N ARG A 53 6.28 -14.60 10.41
CA ARG A 53 6.57 -15.51 9.29
C ARG A 53 7.69 -16.46 9.63
N HIS A 54 7.56 -17.67 9.14
CA HIS A 54 8.62 -18.68 9.16
C HIS A 54 8.80 -19.28 7.77
N LYS A 55 9.97 -19.86 7.51
CA LYS A 55 10.25 -20.55 6.26
C LYS A 55 9.88 -22.02 6.43
N ILE A 56 8.82 -22.45 5.75
CA ILE A 56 8.34 -23.84 5.72
C ILE A 56 8.47 -24.30 4.27
N ASP A 57 9.15 -25.40 4.03
CA ASP A 57 9.40 -25.97 2.70
C ASP A 57 9.96 -24.96 1.69
N GLY A 58 10.90 -24.14 2.16
CA GLY A 58 11.54 -23.12 1.33
C GLY A 58 10.72 -21.85 1.10
N LYS A 59 9.45 -21.81 1.48
CA LYS A 59 8.54 -20.67 1.28
C LYS A 59 8.27 -19.93 2.60
N LYS A 60 8.24 -18.59 2.56
CA LYS A 60 7.85 -17.78 3.72
C LYS A 60 6.34 -17.87 3.91
N GLN A 61 5.91 -18.46 5.03
CA GLN A 61 4.51 -18.59 5.40
C GLN A 61 4.23 -17.85 6.71
N GLN A 62 3.03 -17.30 6.83
CA GLN A 62 2.56 -16.74 8.09
C GLN A 62 2.25 -17.90 9.05
N ILE A 63 2.67 -17.75 10.29
CA ILE A 63 2.41 -18.71 11.37
C ILE A 63 1.66 -18.04 12.51
N ASP A 64 0.91 -18.85 13.25
CA ASP A 64 0.23 -18.41 14.46
C ASP A 64 1.24 -18.22 15.60
N TYR A 65 0.87 -17.39 16.58
CA TYR A 65 1.70 -17.09 17.73
C TYR A 65 0.86 -16.75 18.97
N LEU A 66 1.48 -16.86 20.12
CA LEU A 66 0.84 -16.50 21.38
C LEU A 66 0.92 -14.99 21.62
N ASP A 67 -0.14 -14.44 22.17
CA ASP A 67 -0.29 -13.02 22.54
C ASP A 67 0.48 -12.73 23.84
N THR A 68 1.78 -12.53 23.71
CA THR A 68 2.63 -12.09 24.84
C THR A 68 2.37 -10.60 25.16
N PRO A 69 2.74 -10.12 26.37
CA PRO A 69 2.64 -8.70 26.70
C PRO A 69 3.34 -7.78 25.67
N GLY A 70 4.53 -8.15 25.19
CA GLY A 70 5.26 -7.40 24.18
C GLY A 70 4.53 -7.35 22.82
N VAL A 71 3.88 -8.45 22.40
CA VAL A 71 3.07 -8.48 21.17
C VAL A 71 1.85 -7.56 21.31
N LYS A 72 1.19 -7.58 22.46
CA LYS A 72 0.05 -6.70 22.75
C LYS A 72 0.44 -5.22 22.69
N GLU A 73 1.58 -4.88 23.27
CA GLU A 73 2.15 -3.53 23.23
C GLU A 73 2.47 -3.10 21.80
N MET A 74 3.16 -3.94 21.02
CA MET A 74 3.46 -3.66 19.61
C MET A 74 2.18 -3.44 18.79
N ARG A 75 1.16 -4.27 19.01
CA ARG A 75 -0.14 -4.14 18.33
C ARG A 75 -0.84 -2.84 18.69
N TYR A 76 -0.82 -2.46 19.99
CA TYR A 76 -1.39 -1.21 20.44
C TYR A 76 -0.67 0.00 19.82
N ASN A 77 0.66 0.02 19.83
CA ASN A 77 1.45 1.10 19.24
C ASN A 77 1.18 1.23 17.73
N LEU A 78 1.10 0.10 17.03
CA LEU A 78 0.78 0.10 15.59
C LEU A 78 -0.67 0.52 15.32
N LEU A 79 -1.61 0.21 16.21
CA LEU A 79 -2.98 0.71 16.12
C LEU A 79 -3.03 2.24 16.21
N LEU A 80 -2.23 2.85 17.10
CA LEU A 80 -2.15 4.31 17.20
C LEU A 80 -1.59 4.94 15.92
N ILE A 81 -0.53 4.36 15.36
CA ILE A 81 0.04 4.79 14.07
C ILE A 81 -1.02 4.69 12.96
N ASN A 82 -1.70 3.55 12.86
CA ASN A 82 -2.72 3.34 11.83
C ASN A 82 -3.96 4.24 12.02
N LYS A 83 -4.33 4.59 13.25
CA LYS A 83 -5.36 5.61 13.50
C LYS A 83 -4.92 7.00 13.02
N CYS A 84 -3.65 7.36 13.22
CA CYS A 84 -3.10 8.60 12.69
C CYS A 84 -3.13 8.60 11.15
N LEU A 85 -2.66 7.53 10.51
CA LEU A 85 -2.69 7.37 9.05
C LEU A 85 -4.12 7.37 8.48
N LYS A 86 -5.09 6.87 9.25
CA LYS A 86 -6.51 6.94 8.88
C LYS A 86 -7.05 8.37 8.94
N ALA A 87 -6.62 9.15 9.92
CA ALA A 87 -7.07 10.54 10.11
C ALA A 87 -6.48 11.51 9.09
N HIS A 88 -5.37 11.13 8.45
CA HIS A 88 -4.66 11.94 7.46
C HIS A 88 -4.69 11.26 6.09
N PHE A 89 -4.57 12.04 5.03
CA PHE A 89 -4.60 11.55 3.67
C PHE A 89 -3.23 11.71 2.98
N PRO A 90 -2.37 10.67 3.02
CA PRO A 90 -1.18 10.63 2.17
C PRO A 90 -1.60 10.43 0.71
N ASP A 91 -1.10 11.27 -0.16
CA ASP A 91 -1.39 11.33 -1.59
C ASP A 91 -0.08 11.53 -2.39
N ILE A 92 -0.12 11.34 -3.70
CA ILE A 92 0.99 11.66 -4.60
C ILE A 92 0.50 12.59 -5.70
N ARG A 93 1.10 13.77 -5.81
CA ARG A 93 0.72 14.80 -6.78
C ARG A 93 1.69 14.81 -7.94
N ILE A 94 1.39 13.99 -8.93
CA ILE A 94 2.05 13.99 -10.24
C ILE A 94 1.02 14.32 -11.32
N ARG A 95 1.49 14.62 -12.51
CA ARG A 95 0.61 14.88 -13.65
C ARG A 95 -0.07 13.61 -14.12
N ASP A 96 -1.25 13.71 -14.70
CA ASP A 96 -2.02 12.55 -15.18
C ASP A 96 -1.27 11.74 -16.24
N ASP A 97 -0.50 12.42 -17.09
CA ASP A 97 0.32 11.75 -18.12
C ASP A 97 1.55 11.02 -17.56
N GLU A 98 1.97 11.30 -16.32
CA GLU A 98 3.04 10.60 -15.62
C GLU A 98 2.54 9.41 -14.79
N TRP A 99 1.23 9.37 -14.48
CA TRP A 99 0.67 8.32 -13.60
C TRP A 99 0.81 6.92 -14.18
N LEU A 100 0.40 6.73 -15.44
CA LEU A 100 0.46 5.43 -16.09
C LEU A 100 1.90 4.93 -16.27
N PRO A 101 2.84 5.74 -16.80
CA PRO A 101 4.26 5.36 -16.87
C PRO A 101 4.87 5.00 -15.51
N LEU A 102 4.49 5.70 -14.43
CA LEU A 102 4.94 5.38 -13.08
C LEU A 102 4.45 3.99 -12.64
N GLN A 103 3.17 3.69 -12.86
CA GLN A 103 2.58 2.39 -12.53
C GLN A 103 3.26 1.25 -13.31
N GLU A 104 3.46 1.43 -14.63
CA GLU A 104 4.13 0.45 -15.48
C GLU A 104 5.56 0.20 -15.01
N ARG A 105 6.29 1.24 -14.66
CA ARG A 105 7.65 1.11 -14.11
C ARG A 105 7.69 0.35 -12.79
N ILE A 106 6.74 0.59 -11.89
CA ILE A 106 6.66 -0.15 -10.63
C ILE A 106 6.35 -1.62 -10.90
N MET A 107 5.42 -1.91 -11.79
CA MET A 107 5.00 -3.25 -12.14
C MET A 107 6.03 -4.04 -12.94
N ALA A 108 7.06 -3.39 -13.50
CA ALA A 108 8.19 -4.07 -14.11
C ALA A 108 9.02 -4.90 -13.10
N ASP A 109 8.94 -4.59 -11.81
CA ASP A 109 9.49 -5.41 -10.72
C ASP A 109 8.42 -6.38 -10.21
N PRO A 110 8.56 -7.70 -10.41
CA PRO A 110 7.55 -8.69 -10.01
C PRO A 110 7.31 -8.76 -8.49
N ASN A 111 8.19 -8.16 -7.68
CA ASN A 111 8.05 -8.10 -6.23
C ASN A 111 7.29 -6.85 -5.74
N LYS A 112 7.04 -5.91 -6.63
CA LYS A 112 6.31 -4.68 -6.32
C LYS A 112 4.84 -4.80 -6.72
N GLN A 113 4.04 -3.95 -6.13
CA GLN A 113 2.64 -3.81 -6.47
C GLN A 113 2.37 -2.36 -6.91
N PRO A 114 1.38 -2.15 -7.80
CA PRO A 114 1.02 -0.80 -8.22
C PRO A 114 0.65 0.06 -7.02
N ILE A 115 0.78 1.37 -7.17
CA ILE A 115 0.32 2.31 -6.16
C ILE A 115 -1.20 2.22 -6.08
N ASP A 116 -1.67 1.91 -4.89
CA ASP A 116 -3.08 1.91 -4.51
C ASP A 116 -3.22 2.82 -3.29
N LEU A 117 -3.71 4.04 -3.50
CA LEU A 117 -3.83 5.08 -2.48
C LEU A 117 -4.74 4.70 -1.30
N THR A 118 -5.54 3.65 -1.45
CA THR A 118 -6.37 3.12 -0.36
C THR A 118 -5.56 2.31 0.66
N ARG A 119 -4.37 1.83 0.27
CA ARG A 119 -3.47 1.02 1.12
C ARG A 119 -2.70 1.89 2.10
N ARG A 120 -3.37 2.35 3.13
CA ARG A 120 -2.85 3.27 4.15
C ARG A 120 -2.65 2.60 5.51
N LYS A 121 -2.89 1.31 5.64
CA LYS A 121 -2.66 0.56 6.87
C LYS A 121 -1.30 -0.10 6.86
N LEU A 122 -0.51 0.18 7.86
CA LEU A 122 0.77 -0.49 8.10
C LEU A 122 0.59 -1.79 8.89
N VAL A 123 1.44 -2.75 8.60
CA VAL A 123 1.64 -3.97 9.40
C VAL A 123 3.12 -4.10 9.75
N ARG A 124 3.45 -4.77 10.86
CA ARG A 124 4.82 -5.19 11.15
C ARG A 124 5.00 -6.67 10.82
N ILE A 125 6.03 -6.98 10.05
CA ILE A 125 6.31 -8.36 9.63
C ILE A 125 7.62 -8.80 10.26
N PHE A 126 7.52 -9.84 11.07
CA PHE A 126 8.65 -10.52 11.70
C PHE A 126 8.99 -11.79 10.92
N SER A 127 10.21 -12.27 11.03
CA SER A 127 10.74 -13.40 10.27
C SER A 127 11.34 -14.47 11.18
N GLU A 128 11.62 -15.63 10.60
CA GLU A 128 12.27 -16.76 11.28
C GLU A 128 11.50 -17.30 12.51
N GLY A 129 10.20 -17.03 12.58
CA GLY A 129 9.38 -17.44 13.72
C GLY A 129 9.72 -16.70 15.03
N ARG A 130 10.37 -15.54 14.95
CA ARG A 130 10.90 -14.80 16.11
C ARG A 130 10.55 -13.31 16.03
N PHE A 131 10.21 -12.71 17.17
CA PHE A 131 9.87 -11.29 17.29
C PHE A 131 11.10 -10.36 17.43
N ASP A 132 12.31 -10.90 17.53
CA ASP A 132 13.57 -10.17 17.48
C ASP A 132 14.22 -10.16 16.08
N ARG A 133 13.54 -10.71 15.07
CA ARG A 133 14.00 -10.75 13.69
C ARG A 133 13.02 -10.07 12.75
N GLY A 134 13.50 -9.13 11.96
CA GLY A 134 12.65 -8.32 11.07
C GLY A 134 11.92 -7.21 11.82
N GLY A 135 10.58 -7.22 11.79
CA GLY A 135 9.76 -6.22 12.49
C GLY A 135 9.66 -4.87 11.81
N ARG A 136 9.98 -4.79 10.50
CA ARG A 136 9.79 -3.60 9.68
C ARG A 136 8.32 -3.37 9.40
N PHE A 137 7.98 -2.11 9.10
CA PHE A 137 6.65 -1.74 8.63
C PHE A 137 6.50 -2.09 7.15
N TYR A 138 5.28 -2.49 6.76
CA TYR A 138 4.93 -2.88 5.39
C TYR A 138 3.49 -2.53 5.07
N ARG A 139 3.15 -2.55 3.79
CA ARG A 139 1.83 -2.36 3.17
C ARG A 139 1.37 -0.92 3.00
N GLY A 140 2.17 0.08 3.33
CA GLY A 140 1.90 1.44 2.90
C GLY A 140 2.14 1.57 1.39
N TRP A 141 1.23 2.20 0.64
CA TRP A 141 1.40 2.37 -0.81
C TRP A 141 2.69 3.14 -1.16
N TRP A 142 3.12 4.04 -0.29
CA TRP A 142 4.33 4.86 -0.48
C TRP A 142 5.64 4.07 -0.48
N GLU A 143 5.64 2.85 0.03
CA GLU A 143 6.83 1.99 0.04
C GLU A 143 7.27 1.58 -1.38
N ASN A 144 6.32 1.53 -2.33
CA ASN A 144 6.59 1.16 -3.71
C ASN A 144 6.99 2.35 -4.59
N VAL A 145 6.88 3.58 -4.08
CA VAL A 145 7.19 4.80 -4.83
C VAL A 145 8.70 4.92 -5.06
N PRO A 146 9.15 5.01 -6.32
CA PRO A 146 10.55 5.26 -6.63
C PRO A 146 11.05 6.57 -6.01
N SER A 147 12.34 6.63 -5.65
CA SER A 147 12.91 7.75 -4.88
C SER A 147 12.68 9.11 -5.53
N GLU A 148 12.79 9.20 -6.86
CA GLU A 148 12.60 10.44 -7.61
C GLU A 148 11.16 10.98 -7.57
N TYR A 149 10.17 10.12 -7.27
CA TYR A 149 8.76 10.50 -7.13
C TYR A 149 8.35 10.79 -5.69
N ARG A 150 9.14 10.43 -4.68
CA ARG A 150 8.79 10.63 -3.26
C ARG A 150 8.59 12.10 -2.90
N LYS A 151 9.31 13.01 -3.55
CA LYS A 151 9.14 14.45 -3.39
C LYS A 151 7.74 14.98 -3.74
N TYR A 152 6.94 14.20 -4.47
CA TYR A 152 5.57 14.55 -4.83
C TYR A 152 4.54 13.97 -3.84
N ILE A 153 4.99 13.23 -2.84
CA ILE A 153 4.09 12.75 -1.77
C ILE A 153 3.66 13.94 -0.92
N THR A 154 2.37 14.01 -0.66
CA THR A 154 1.75 15.02 0.20
C THR A 154 0.97 14.34 1.33
N ILE A 155 0.76 15.05 2.44
CA ILE A 155 -0.15 14.63 3.51
C ILE A 155 -1.16 15.77 3.71
N ASP A 156 -2.44 15.49 3.56
CA ASP A 156 -3.52 16.48 3.61
C ASP A 156 -3.25 17.69 2.69
N GLY A 157 -2.67 17.41 1.52
CA GLY A 157 -2.31 18.42 0.54
C GLY A 157 -1.04 19.23 0.85
N LYS A 158 -0.37 18.97 1.97
CA LYS A 158 0.90 19.61 2.33
C LYS A 158 2.06 18.79 1.83
N GLN A 159 3.07 19.44 1.28
CA GLN A 159 4.29 18.78 0.80
C GLN A 159 5.05 18.15 1.97
N THR A 160 5.61 16.96 1.70
CA THR A 160 6.46 16.24 2.66
C THR A 160 7.93 16.49 2.39
N ASN A 161 8.76 16.31 3.41
CA ASN A 161 10.21 16.27 3.28
C ASN A 161 10.70 14.86 3.61
N GLU A 162 11.61 14.34 2.81
CA GLU A 162 12.28 13.06 3.09
C GLU A 162 13.51 13.33 3.96
N TYR A 163 13.56 12.69 5.12
CA TYR A 163 14.71 12.72 6.00
C TYR A 163 15.35 11.33 6.00
N ASP A 164 16.61 11.27 5.64
CA ASP A 164 17.41 10.06 5.76
C ASP A 164 18.34 10.18 6.97
N TYR A 165 18.29 9.16 7.83
CA TYR A 165 19.17 9.08 8.99
C TYR A 165 20.45 8.34 8.57
N SER A 166 21.52 9.07 8.30
CA SER A 166 22.83 8.45 8.11
C SER A 166 23.23 7.75 9.41
N GLN A 167 23.59 6.46 9.33
CA GLN A 167 24.08 5.64 10.44
C GLN A 167 23.03 5.25 11.51
N LEU A 168 21.85 4.83 11.10
CA LEU A 168 20.84 4.31 12.04
C LEU A 168 21.20 2.92 12.63
N ASN A 169 22.33 2.35 12.26
CA ASN A 169 22.86 1.16 12.91
C ASN A 169 23.44 1.56 14.26
N PRO A 170 22.81 1.19 15.39
CA PRO A 170 23.45 1.34 16.66
C PRO A 170 24.76 0.57 16.59
N HIS A 171 25.85 1.23 16.90
CA HIS A 171 27.12 0.55 17.17
C HIS A 171 26.88 -0.36 18.37
N MET A 172 26.69 -1.68 18.09
CA MET A 172 26.76 -2.70 19.14
C MET A 172 28.20 -3.03 19.45
#